data_2421a171d4807a997222f7e43f5bb97c
#
_entry.id   2421a171d4807a997222f7e43f5bb97c
#
_cell.length_a   1.000
_cell.length_b   1.000
_cell.length_c   1.000
_cell.angle_alpha   90.00
_cell.angle_beta   90.00
_cell.angle_gamma   90.00
#
_symmetry.space_group_name_H-M   'P 1'
#
loop_
_entity.id
_entity.type
_entity.pdbx_description
1 polymer ?
#
loop_
_entity_poly.entity_id
_entity_poly.type
_entity_poly.pdbx_seq_one_letter_code
_entity_poly.pdbx_strand_id
1 'polypeptide(L)'
;ALLGIGAGWYELEHNSFGIPFGTFTDRFEKLEEALQIILPMLRDERPSFDGDHYQVKEAINQPPPVRHIPVMIGGSGEKKTLRMVAQYADESNLICAPEDVPRKLEALDGHCERLGRDRSEITVSWLRSACIAPTMEEAESELDAHLGRHGVDVSALDQDTLDHIRSRVLYGDPDTIGEKLAEQKALGVDGFTINMPANGHIPGRVALLGETVAPIVR
;
A
#
# COMPACT_ATOMS: atom_id res chain seq x y z
N ALA A 1 6.57 16.17 -0.52
CA ALA A 1 6.38 15.20 0.57
C ALA A 1 4.99 14.56 0.45
N LEU A 2 4.84 13.36 0.96
CA LEU A 2 3.59 12.59 1.08
C LEU A 2 3.54 12.03 2.51
N LEU A 3 2.40 12.14 3.18
CA LEU A 3 2.18 11.48 4.46
C LEU A 3 1.48 10.13 4.24
N GLY A 4 2.21 9.03 4.37
CA GLY A 4 1.62 7.69 4.42
C GLY A 4 1.25 7.31 5.86
N ILE A 5 0.01 6.91 6.10
CA ILE A 5 -0.47 6.56 7.43
C ILE A 5 -1.40 5.33 7.37
N GLY A 6 -1.48 4.60 8.47
CA GLY A 6 -2.35 3.43 8.62
C GLY A 6 -2.53 3.05 10.08
N ALA A 7 -3.44 2.11 10.35
CA ALA A 7 -3.77 1.69 11.72
C ALA A 7 -2.69 0.83 12.41
N GLY A 8 -1.63 0.45 11.71
CA GLY A 8 -0.66 -0.53 12.20
C GLY A 8 -1.19 -1.97 12.13
N TRP A 9 -0.31 -2.92 11.90
CA TRP A 9 -0.71 -4.33 11.76
C TRP A 9 0.29 -5.33 12.38
N TYR A 10 1.54 -4.92 12.60
CA TYR A 10 2.60 -5.83 13.02
C TYR A 10 2.82 -5.77 14.54
N GLU A 11 2.17 -6.70 15.24
CA GLU A 11 2.16 -6.74 16.71
C GLU A 11 3.55 -6.94 17.32
N LEU A 12 4.41 -7.76 16.67
CA LEU A 12 5.77 -7.98 17.15
C LEU A 12 6.59 -6.69 17.22
N GLU A 13 6.45 -5.81 16.24
CA GLU A 13 7.12 -4.50 16.22
C GLU A 13 6.63 -3.61 17.35
N HIS A 14 5.32 -3.53 17.54
CA HIS A 14 4.73 -2.79 18.65
C HIS A 14 5.26 -3.26 20.01
N ASN A 15 5.26 -4.56 20.22
CA ASN A 15 5.77 -5.17 21.45
C ASN A 15 7.27 -4.90 21.63
N SER A 16 8.06 -4.95 20.55
CA SER A 16 9.52 -4.70 20.59
C SER A 16 9.86 -3.26 20.97
N PHE A 17 9.02 -2.30 20.60
CA PHE A 17 9.19 -0.88 20.93
C PHE A 17 8.41 -0.43 22.16
N GLY A 18 7.71 -1.32 22.85
CA GLY A 18 6.88 -0.97 24.03
C GLY A 18 5.68 -0.11 23.69
N ILE A 19 5.20 -0.14 22.45
CA ILE A 19 4.01 0.59 22.00
C ILE A 19 2.80 -0.33 22.11
N PRO A 20 1.76 0.04 22.87
CA PRO A 20 0.56 -0.78 23.02
C PRO A 20 -0.09 -1.07 21.67
N PHE A 21 -0.21 -2.35 21.29
CA PHE A 21 -0.85 -2.75 20.03
C PHE A 21 -2.36 -2.51 20.04
N GLY A 22 -3.02 -2.80 21.16
CA GLY A 22 -4.46 -2.65 21.31
C GLY A 22 -5.26 -3.62 20.44
N THR A 23 -6.56 -3.46 20.44
CA THR A 23 -7.48 -4.23 19.60
C THR A 23 -7.50 -3.66 18.16
N PHE A 24 -8.07 -4.42 17.24
CA PHE A 24 -8.33 -3.92 15.88
C PHE A 24 -9.17 -2.63 15.90
N THR A 25 -10.18 -2.56 16.76
CA THR A 25 -11.05 -1.39 16.88
C THR A 25 -10.29 -0.18 17.41
N ASP A 26 -9.54 -0.34 18.50
CA ASP A 26 -8.74 0.75 19.09
C ASP A 26 -7.76 1.36 18.09
N ARG A 27 -7.10 0.54 17.26
CA ARG A 27 -6.15 1.04 16.26
C ARG A 27 -6.82 1.89 15.18
N PHE A 28 -8.04 1.51 14.75
CA PHE A 28 -8.79 2.29 13.77
C PHE A 28 -9.40 3.56 14.36
N GLU A 29 -9.83 3.54 15.60
CA GLU A 29 -10.29 4.73 16.32
C GLU A 29 -9.14 5.72 16.51
N LYS A 30 -7.97 5.25 16.94
CA LYS A 30 -6.76 6.07 17.02
C LYS A 30 -6.37 6.68 15.68
N LEU A 31 -6.44 5.90 14.60
CA LEU A 31 -6.16 6.42 13.26
C LEU A 31 -7.14 7.53 12.88
N GLU A 32 -8.43 7.34 13.13
CA GLU A 32 -9.47 8.31 12.78
C GLU A 32 -9.33 9.62 13.59
N GLU A 33 -9.07 9.52 14.90
CA GLU A 33 -8.79 10.70 15.72
C GLU A 33 -7.50 11.42 15.31
N ALA A 34 -6.44 10.64 15.02
CA ALA A 34 -5.18 11.21 14.54
C ALA A 34 -5.34 11.99 13.23
N LEU A 35 -6.14 11.48 12.28
CA LEU A 35 -6.42 12.17 11.02
C LEU A 35 -7.16 13.48 11.26
N GLN A 36 -8.11 13.53 12.18
CA GLN A 36 -8.85 14.74 12.54
C GLN A 36 -7.95 15.82 13.18
N ILE A 37 -6.83 15.43 13.76
CA ILE A 37 -5.83 16.35 14.32
C ILE A 37 -4.79 16.73 13.24
N ILE A 38 -4.23 15.74 12.53
CA ILE A 38 -3.12 15.93 11.60
C ILE A 38 -3.54 16.76 10.38
N LEU A 39 -4.72 16.47 9.79
CA LEU A 39 -5.15 17.14 8.57
C LEU A 39 -5.29 18.67 8.74
N PRO A 40 -5.94 19.19 9.79
CA PRO A 40 -5.94 20.63 10.05
C PRO A 40 -4.53 21.18 10.28
N MET A 41 -3.67 20.49 11.03
CA MET A 41 -2.30 20.94 11.27
C MET A 41 -1.48 21.05 9.97
N LEU A 42 -1.71 20.15 9.00
CA LEU A 42 -1.07 20.21 7.68
C LEU A 42 -1.59 21.39 6.81
N ARG A 43 -2.73 21.98 7.17
CA ARG A 43 -3.31 23.17 6.52
C ARG A 43 -3.00 24.46 7.26
N ASP A 44 -2.02 24.46 8.20
CA ASP A 44 -1.66 25.59 9.05
C ASP A 44 -2.79 26.05 9.99
N GLU A 45 -3.72 25.15 10.30
CA GLU A 45 -4.76 25.36 11.30
C GLU A 45 -4.24 24.96 12.70
N ARG A 46 -4.93 25.41 13.74
CA ARG A 46 -4.61 25.07 15.13
C ARG A 46 -5.78 24.28 15.75
N PRO A 47 -5.86 22.97 15.50
CA PRO A 47 -6.97 22.18 16.00
C PRO A 47 -6.96 22.07 17.52
N SER A 48 -8.16 22.12 18.10
CA SER A 48 -8.44 21.58 19.42
C SER A 48 -9.34 20.36 19.24
N PHE A 49 -8.97 19.25 19.85
CA PHE A 49 -9.67 17.98 19.74
C PHE A 49 -9.70 17.29 21.11
N ASP A 50 -10.83 16.77 21.49
CA ASP A 50 -11.05 16.05 22.77
C ASP A 50 -11.71 14.70 22.45
N GLY A 51 -10.87 13.70 22.12
CA GLY A 51 -11.28 12.36 21.76
C GLY A 51 -11.04 11.35 22.87
N ASP A 52 -11.37 10.10 22.60
CA ASP A 52 -11.18 9.00 23.54
C ASP A 52 -9.71 8.58 23.67
N HIS A 53 -8.92 8.76 22.61
CA HIS A 53 -7.51 8.37 22.54
C HIS A 53 -6.55 9.56 22.56
N TYR A 54 -6.94 10.70 21.98
CA TYR A 54 -6.08 11.88 21.86
C TYR A 54 -6.81 13.15 22.31
N GLN A 55 -6.12 13.97 23.09
CA GLN A 55 -6.56 15.31 23.46
C GLN A 55 -5.49 16.32 23.08
N VAL A 56 -5.87 17.33 22.31
CA VAL A 56 -4.98 18.44 21.95
C VAL A 56 -5.73 19.77 22.08
N LYS A 57 -4.98 20.82 22.39
CA LYS A 57 -5.52 22.19 22.48
C LYS A 57 -4.65 23.12 21.67
N GLU A 58 -5.23 23.74 20.64
CA GLU A 58 -4.57 24.68 19.73
C GLU A 58 -3.19 24.15 19.24
N ALA A 59 -3.16 22.87 18.82
CA ALA A 59 -1.94 22.20 18.39
C ALA A 59 -1.28 22.95 17.22
N ILE A 60 0.06 23.08 17.25
CA ILE A 60 0.83 23.89 16.30
C ILE A 60 1.74 22.99 15.49
N ASN A 61 1.77 23.19 14.17
CA ASN A 61 2.75 22.61 13.25
C ASN A 61 3.58 23.75 12.62
N GLN A 62 4.83 23.96 13.08
CA GLN A 62 5.71 25.03 12.63
C GLN A 62 7.10 24.49 12.27
N PRO A 63 7.68 24.89 11.13
CA PRO A 63 7.08 25.75 10.10
C PRO A 63 5.91 25.04 9.37
N PRO A 64 4.92 25.78 8.87
CA PRO A 64 3.81 25.19 8.13
C PRO A 64 4.32 24.62 6.79
N PRO A 65 3.59 23.65 6.20
CA PRO A 65 3.89 23.15 4.88
C PRO A 65 3.84 24.28 3.83
N VAL A 66 4.83 24.35 2.96
CA VAL A 66 4.88 25.35 1.87
C VAL A 66 3.91 25.02 0.72
N ARG A 67 3.34 23.83 0.71
CA ARG A 67 2.35 23.34 -0.25
C ARG A 67 1.51 22.24 0.39
N HIS A 68 0.40 21.89 -0.23
CA HIS A 68 -0.38 20.72 0.18
C HIS A 68 0.49 19.47 0.28
N ILE A 69 0.38 18.75 1.40
CA ILE A 69 1.00 17.45 1.62
C ILE A 69 -0.12 16.41 1.45
N PRO A 70 -0.10 15.63 0.35
CA PRO A 70 -1.08 14.57 0.19
C PRO A 70 -1.01 13.54 1.32
N VAL A 71 -2.16 13.03 1.70
CA VAL A 71 -2.27 11.99 2.73
C VAL A 71 -2.68 10.69 2.06
N MET A 72 -1.84 9.65 2.22
CA MET A 72 -2.09 8.30 1.72
C MET A 72 -2.46 7.38 2.87
N ILE A 73 -3.60 6.68 2.76
CA ILE A 73 -3.98 5.63 3.68
C ILE A 73 -3.74 4.27 3.03
N GLY A 74 -2.94 3.42 3.70
CA GLY A 74 -2.60 2.08 3.25
C GLY A 74 -3.53 1.01 3.81
N GLY A 75 -3.87 0.03 2.96
CA GLY A 75 -4.68 -1.13 3.31
C GLY A 75 -5.93 -1.28 2.43
N SER A 76 -6.58 -2.45 2.53
CA SER A 76 -7.69 -2.83 1.62
C SER A 76 -8.96 -3.26 2.35
N GLY A 77 -9.09 -2.92 3.63
CA GLY A 77 -10.27 -3.21 4.43
C GLY A 77 -11.48 -2.40 3.95
N GLU A 78 -12.46 -3.06 3.33
CA GLU A 78 -13.59 -2.39 2.67
C GLU A 78 -14.43 -1.53 3.61
N LYS A 79 -14.68 -2.00 4.83
CA LYS A 79 -15.60 -1.32 5.77
C LYS A 79 -14.96 -0.16 6.52
N LYS A 80 -13.69 -0.27 6.92
CA LYS A 80 -13.00 0.75 7.74
C LYS A 80 -11.96 1.50 6.92
N THR A 81 -10.98 0.81 6.32
CA THR A 81 -9.88 1.48 5.62
C THR A 81 -10.37 2.30 4.44
N LEU A 82 -11.14 1.70 3.52
CA LEU A 82 -11.61 2.41 2.32
C LEU A 82 -12.63 3.50 2.65
N ARG A 83 -13.40 3.37 3.75
CA ARG A 83 -14.20 4.47 4.27
C ARG A 83 -13.33 5.66 4.71
N MET A 84 -12.25 5.39 5.44
CA MET A 84 -11.33 6.46 5.86
C MET A 84 -10.59 7.09 4.68
N VAL A 85 -10.22 6.29 3.68
CA VAL A 85 -9.68 6.82 2.42
C VAL A 85 -10.67 7.80 1.81
N ALA A 86 -11.92 7.39 1.60
CA ALA A 86 -12.95 8.25 1.02
C ALA A 86 -13.22 9.52 1.83
N GLN A 87 -13.02 9.49 3.14
CA GLN A 87 -13.30 10.60 4.05
C GLN A 87 -12.13 11.57 4.21
N TYR A 88 -10.88 11.06 4.23
CA TYR A 88 -9.72 11.81 4.72
C TYR A 88 -8.54 11.86 3.76
N ALA A 89 -8.40 10.89 2.82
CA ALA A 89 -7.16 10.74 2.09
C ALA A 89 -7.19 11.33 0.69
N ASP A 90 -6.04 11.76 0.20
CA ASP A 90 -5.80 12.11 -1.20
C ASP A 90 -5.40 10.88 -2.02
N GLU A 91 -4.84 9.86 -1.34
CA GLU A 91 -4.34 8.65 -1.97
C GLU A 91 -4.73 7.39 -1.20
N SER A 92 -5.03 6.32 -1.94
CA SER A 92 -5.23 4.97 -1.42
C SER A 92 -4.09 4.07 -1.86
N ASN A 93 -3.49 3.30 -0.94
CA ASN A 93 -2.54 2.26 -1.31
C ASN A 93 -3.14 0.89 -1.03
N LEU A 94 -3.63 0.21 -2.08
CA LEU A 94 -4.27 -1.10 -1.96
C LEU A 94 -3.24 -2.21 -1.75
N ILE A 95 -3.54 -3.09 -0.79
CA ILE A 95 -2.75 -4.29 -0.46
C ILE A 95 -3.69 -5.49 -0.59
N CYS A 96 -3.82 -6.04 -1.79
CA CYS A 96 -4.72 -7.16 -2.07
C CYS A 96 -4.22 -8.00 -3.26
N ALA A 97 -4.82 -9.16 -3.46
CA ALA A 97 -4.58 -9.97 -4.64
C ALA A 97 -5.12 -9.27 -5.91
N PRO A 98 -4.56 -9.54 -7.10
CA PRO A 98 -5.00 -8.89 -8.35
C PRO A 98 -6.49 -9.00 -8.62
N GLU A 99 -7.05 -10.18 -8.40
CA GLU A 99 -8.46 -10.50 -8.57
C GLU A 99 -9.41 -9.74 -7.63
N ASP A 100 -8.89 -9.25 -6.53
CA ASP A 100 -9.67 -8.46 -5.56
C ASP A 100 -9.74 -6.97 -5.91
N VAL A 101 -8.88 -6.47 -6.78
CA VAL A 101 -8.77 -5.03 -7.10
C VAL A 101 -10.12 -4.43 -7.53
N PRO A 102 -10.88 -5.03 -8.47
CA PRO A 102 -12.18 -4.48 -8.87
C PRO A 102 -13.13 -4.29 -7.70
N ARG A 103 -13.23 -5.29 -6.81
CA ARG A 103 -14.10 -5.24 -5.62
C ARG A 103 -13.67 -4.16 -4.63
N LYS A 104 -12.36 -3.89 -4.51
CA LYS A 104 -11.84 -2.82 -3.65
C LYS A 104 -12.15 -1.45 -4.22
N LEU A 105 -12.02 -1.28 -5.53
CA LEU A 105 -12.38 -0.03 -6.21
C LEU A 105 -13.88 0.25 -6.07
N GLU A 106 -14.74 -0.74 -6.32
CA GLU A 106 -16.19 -0.62 -6.13
C GLU A 106 -16.56 -0.23 -4.69
N ALA A 107 -15.89 -0.83 -3.69
CA ALA A 107 -16.12 -0.48 -2.30
C ALA A 107 -15.71 0.99 -1.99
N LEU A 108 -14.60 1.46 -2.57
CA LEU A 108 -14.17 2.85 -2.45
C LEU A 108 -15.15 3.81 -3.11
N ASP A 109 -15.59 3.49 -4.34
CA ASP A 109 -16.59 4.26 -5.09
C ASP A 109 -17.88 4.41 -4.29
N GLY A 110 -18.38 3.32 -3.71
CA GLY A 110 -19.57 3.33 -2.86
C GLY A 110 -19.39 4.14 -1.56
N HIS A 111 -18.19 4.27 -1.02
CA HIS A 111 -17.92 5.18 0.10
C HIS A 111 -17.91 6.63 -0.36
N CYS A 112 -17.29 6.94 -1.50
CA CYS A 112 -17.28 8.28 -2.07
C CYS A 112 -18.69 8.77 -2.38
N GLU A 113 -19.52 7.92 -3.00
CA GLU A 113 -20.93 8.23 -3.28
C GLU A 113 -21.70 8.58 -2.01
N ARG A 114 -21.58 7.78 -0.95
CA ARG A 114 -22.24 8.05 0.34
C ARG A 114 -21.80 9.34 1.01
N LEU A 115 -20.55 9.76 0.79
CA LEU A 115 -19.98 10.98 1.36
C LEU A 115 -20.15 12.19 0.43
N GLY A 116 -20.65 12.02 -0.80
CA GLY A 116 -20.76 13.08 -1.80
C GLY A 116 -19.39 13.59 -2.28
N ARG A 117 -18.35 12.75 -2.22
CA ARG A 117 -17.00 13.08 -2.65
C ARG A 117 -16.76 12.59 -4.08
N ASP A 118 -16.14 13.43 -4.90
CA ASP A 118 -15.70 13.00 -6.23
C ASP A 118 -14.59 11.94 -6.12
N ARG A 119 -14.84 10.77 -6.67
CA ARG A 119 -13.88 9.65 -6.67
C ARG A 119 -12.57 10.01 -7.38
N SER A 120 -12.63 10.90 -8.37
CA SER A 120 -11.45 11.34 -9.14
C SER A 120 -10.44 12.16 -8.32
N GLU A 121 -10.83 12.65 -7.14
CA GLU A 121 -9.92 13.31 -6.20
C GLU A 121 -8.97 12.35 -5.48
N ILE A 122 -9.18 11.03 -5.60
CA ILE A 122 -8.41 10.02 -4.88
C ILE A 122 -7.59 9.21 -5.88
N THR A 123 -6.27 9.36 -5.81
CA THR A 123 -5.33 8.52 -6.53
C THR A 123 -5.24 7.13 -5.89
N VAL A 124 -5.30 6.07 -6.68
CA VAL A 124 -5.16 4.70 -6.17
C VAL A 124 -3.87 4.07 -6.66
N SER A 125 -3.02 3.68 -5.72
CA SER A 125 -1.86 2.84 -5.99
C SER A 125 -2.08 1.41 -5.48
N TRP A 126 -1.41 0.45 -6.12
CA TRP A 126 -1.45 -0.96 -5.75
C TRP A 126 -0.08 -1.42 -5.29
N LEU A 127 0.01 -2.00 -4.07
CA LEU A 127 1.24 -2.50 -3.50
C LEU A 127 1.40 -4.00 -3.79
N ARG A 128 2.56 -4.36 -4.39
CA ARG A 128 2.94 -5.75 -4.63
C ARG A 128 4.43 -5.98 -4.38
N SER A 129 4.76 -7.22 -4.06
CA SER A 129 6.13 -7.69 -4.17
C SER A 129 6.41 -8.14 -5.60
N ALA A 130 7.58 -7.79 -6.13
CA ALA A 130 8.00 -8.20 -7.47
C ALA A 130 9.39 -8.85 -7.47
N CYS A 131 9.61 -9.71 -8.46
CA CYS A 131 10.88 -10.31 -8.80
C CYS A 131 11.02 -10.26 -10.33
N ILE A 132 11.72 -9.25 -10.86
CA ILE A 132 11.92 -9.06 -12.30
C ILE A 132 13.34 -9.42 -12.72
N ALA A 133 13.49 -10.14 -13.80
CA ALA A 133 14.78 -10.44 -14.41
C ALA A 133 14.69 -10.33 -15.93
N PRO A 134 15.82 -10.31 -16.68
CA PRO A 134 15.81 -10.24 -18.14
C PRO A 134 15.04 -11.37 -18.82
N THR A 135 14.97 -12.53 -18.17
CA THR A 135 14.23 -13.70 -18.66
C THR A 135 13.36 -14.30 -17.55
N MET A 136 12.32 -15.04 -17.93
CA MET A 136 11.47 -15.77 -17.02
C MET A 136 12.27 -16.77 -16.17
N GLU A 137 13.21 -17.50 -16.79
CA GLU A 137 14.04 -18.49 -16.11
C GLU A 137 14.91 -17.85 -15.01
N GLU A 138 15.52 -16.70 -15.27
CA GLU A 138 16.28 -15.95 -14.26
C GLU A 138 15.36 -15.46 -13.12
N ALA A 139 14.18 -14.95 -13.45
CA ALA A 139 13.22 -14.47 -12.45
C ALA A 139 12.75 -15.60 -11.52
N GLU A 140 12.46 -16.78 -12.07
CA GLU A 140 12.12 -17.98 -11.28
C GLU A 140 13.28 -18.41 -10.39
N SER A 141 14.48 -18.49 -10.93
CA SER A 141 15.68 -18.88 -10.17
C SER A 141 15.96 -17.91 -9.00
N GLU A 142 15.84 -16.61 -9.23
CA GLU A 142 16.06 -15.58 -8.21
C GLU A 142 14.97 -15.62 -7.13
N LEU A 143 13.70 -15.87 -7.53
CA LEU A 143 12.59 -16.03 -6.59
C LEU A 143 12.75 -17.30 -5.74
N ASP A 144 13.11 -18.42 -6.34
CA ASP A 144 13.33 -19.69 -5.65
C ASP A 144 14.51 -19.59 -4.66
N ALA A 145 15.59 -18.90 -5.05
CA ALA A 145 16.70 -18.61 -4.16
C ALA A 145 16.24 -17.73 -2.96
N HIS A 146 15.32 -16.79 -3.18
CA HIS A 146 14.73 -16.01 -2.10
C HIS A 146 13.90 -16.88 -1.16
N LEU A 147 13.03 -17.72 -1.69
CA LEU A 147 12.21 -18.66 -0.91
C LEU A 147 13.11 -19.60 -0.07
N GLY A 148 14.18 -20.13 -0.67
CA GLY A 148 15.15 -20.97 0.03
C GLY A 148 15.82 -20.25 1.22
N ARG A 149 16.17 -18.96 1.08
CA ARG A 149 16.71 -18.16 2.20
C ARG A 149 15.71 -18.00 3.36
N HIS A 150 14.42 -18.12 3.08
CA HIS A 150 13.35 -18.08 4.08
C HIS A 150 12.88 -19.46 4.54
N GLY A 151 13.65 -20.52 4.26
CA GLY A 151 13.40 -21.86 4.77
C GLY A 151 12.40 -22.68 3.95
N VAL A 152 12.05 -22.25 2.74
CA VAL A 152 11.20 -23.02 1.83
C VAL A 152 12.09 -23.90 0.95
N ASP A 153 11.97 -25.22 1.09
CA ASP A 153 12.62 -26.17 0.17
C ASP A 153 11.76 -26.34 -1.07
N VAL A 154 12.06 -25.54 -2.09
CA VAL A 154 11.30 -25.52 -3.36
C VAL A 154 11.30 -26.89 -4.05
N SER A 155 12.40 -27.67 -3.90
CA SER A 155 12.52 -28.98 -4.53
C SER A 155 11.64 -30.07 -3.89
N ALA A 156 11.18 -29.84 -2.68
CA ALA A 156 10.32 -30.74 -1.93
C ALA A 156 8.81 -30.44 -2.14
N LEU A 157 8.46 -29.36 -2.84
CA LEU A 157 7.08 -28.98 -3.08
C LEU A 157 6.51 -29.62 -4.36
N ASP A 158 5.24 -29.96 -4.33
CA ASP A 158 4.50 -30.24 -5.56
C ASP A 158 4.27 -28.95 -6.37
N GLN A 159 4.00 -29.09 -7.67
CA GLN A 159 3.87 -27.96 -8.59
C GLN A 159 2.74 -27.00 -8.20
N ASP A 160 1.59 -27.51 -7.77
CA ASP A 160 0.44 -26.68 -7.41
C ASP A 160 0.75 -25.79 -6.19
N THR A 161 1.43 -26.34 -5.19
CA THR A 161 1.89 -25.61 -4.01
C THR A 161 2.92 -24.54 -4.38
N LEU A 162 3.88 -24.89 -5.24
CA LEU A 162 4.89 -23.95 -5.71
C LEU A 162 4.27 -22.80 -6.50
N ASP A 163 3.38 -23.08 -7.42
CA ASP A 163 2.67 -22.09 -8.22
C ASP A 163 1.83 -21.17 -7.32
N HIS A 164 1.17 -21.72 -6.30
CA HIS A 164 0.44 -20.93 -5.32
C HIS A 164 1.36 -19.98 -4.54
N ILE A 165 2.52 -20.42 -4.11
CA ILE A 165 3.49 -19.58 -3.41
C ILE A 165 4.01 -18.49 -4.33
N ARG A 166 4.41 -18.84 -5.56
CA ARG A 166 4.92 -17.91 -6.55
C ARG A 166 3.87 -16.86 -6.97
N SER A 167 2.59 -17.24 -7.04
CA SER A 167 1.50 -16.31 -7.40
C SER A 167 1.32 -15.13 -6.45
N ARG A 168 1.87 -15.22 -5.23
CA ARG A 168 1.88 -14.11 -4.26
C ARG A 168 2.86 -12.99 -4.63
N VAL A 169 3.77 -13.26 -5.54
CA VAL A 169 4.77 -12.33 -6.04
C VAL A 169 4.53 -12.08 -7.52
N LEU A 170 4.63 -10.84 -7.94
CA LEU A 170 4.64 -10.48 -9.36
C LEU A 170 6.03 -10.82 -9.91
N TYR A 171 6.19 -11.95 -10.59
CA TYR A 171 7.48 -12.36 -11.10
C TYR A 171 7.47 -12.62 -12.61
N GLY A 172 8.62 -12.46 -13.23
CA GLY A 172 8.84 -12.72 -14.66
C GLY A 172 9.83 -11.77 -15.32
N ASP A 173 9.83 -11.83 -16.63
CA ASP A 173 10.53 -10.89 -17.50
C ASP A 173 9.75 -9.56 -17.65
N PRO A 174 10.33 -8.55 -18.32
CA PRO A 174 9.68 -7.24 -18.49
C PRO A 174 8.32 -7.31 -19.20
N ASP A 175 8.17 -8.17 -20.20
CA ASP A 175 6.91 -8.30 -20.94
C ASP A 175 5.81 -8.88 -20.04
N THR A 176 6.10 -9.97 -19.33
CA THR A 176 5.17 -10.61 -18.39
C THR A 176 4.72 -9.67 -17.27
N ILE A 177 5.66 -8.94 -16.67
CA ILE A 177 5.34 -7.99 -15.60
C ILE A 177 4.60 -6.79 -16.16
N GLY A 178 5.01 -6.28 -17.32
CA GLY A 178 4.37 -5.17 -18.01
C GLY A 178 2.90 -5.45 -18.32
N GLU A 179 2.58 -6.61 -18.89
CA GLU A 179 1.21 -7.04 -19.18
C GLU A 179 0.35 -7.07 -17.89
N LYS A 180 0.81 -7.73 -16.85
CA LYS A 180 0.09 -7.83 -15.56
C LYS A 180 -0.18 -6.46 -14.92
N LEU A 181 0.78 -5.54 -15.01
CA LEU A 181 0.60 -4.19 -14.47
C LEU A 181 -0.35 -3.36 -15.35
N ALA A 182 -0.27 -3.50 -16.69
CA ALA A 182 -1.19 -2.85 -17.60
C ALA A 182 -2.65 -3.30 -17.39
N GLU A 183 -2.87 -4.58 -17.09
CA GLU A 183 -4.20 -5.08 -16.71
C GLU A 183 -4.74 -4.36 -15.47
N GLN A 184 -3.94 -4.20 -14.43
CA GLN A 184 -4.36 -3.50 -13.20
C GLN A 184 -4.60 -1.99 -13.45
N LYS A 185 -3.78 -1.37 -14.30
CA LYS A 185 -3.99 0.01 -14.75
C LYS A 185 -5.34 0.16 -15.47
N ALA A 186 -5.68 -0.77 -16.35
CA ALA A 186 -6.97 -0.79 -17.05
C ALA A 186 -8.19 -0.95 -16.12
N LEU A 187 -8.01 -1.56 -14.95
CA LEU A 187 -9.06 -1.68 -13.92
C LEU A 187 -9.26 -0.40 -13.11
N GLY A 188 -8.40 0.62 -13.24
CA GLY A 188 -8.53 1.89 -12.54
C GLY A 188 -7.49 2.12 -11.42
N VAL A 189 -6.40 1.35 -11.40
CA VAL A 189 -5.24 1.64 -10.56
C VAL A 189 -4.40 2.73 -11.23
N ASP A 190 -4.07 3.80 -10.51
CA ASP A 190 -3.34 4.95 -11.04
C ASP A 190 -1.83 4.76 -11.02
N GLY A 191 -1.32 3.98 -10.06
CA GLY A 191 0.11 3.77 -9.89
C GLY A 191 0.44 2.52 -9.08
N PHE A 192 1.75 2.27 -8.91
CA PHE A 192 2.23 1.07 -8.25
C PHE A 192 3.27 1.39 -7.18
N THR A 193 3.14 0.74 -6.03
CA THR A 193 4.17 0.67 -5.00
C THR A 193 4.74 -0.74 -5.02
N ILE A 194 6.01 -0.90 -5.37
CA ILE A 194 6.58 -2.22 -5.60
C ILE A 194 7.74 -2.48 -4.66
N ASN A 195 7.64 -3.55 -3.87
CA ASN A 195 8.72 -4.09 -3.07
C ASN A 195 9.49 -5.15 -3.87
N MET A 196 10.81 -5.17 -3.77
CA MET A 196 11.65 -6.16 -4.45
C MET A 196 12.51 -6.96 -3.44
N PRO A 197 11.91 -7.72 -2.51
CA PRO A 197 12.66 -8.43 -1.48
C PRO A 197 13.52 -9.57 -2.04
N ALA A 198 13.12 -10.16 -3.16
CA ALA A 198 13.81 -11.27 -3.77
C ALA A 198 15.13 -10.85 -4.43
N ASN A 199 15.12 -9.79 -5.21
CA ASN A 199 16.23 -9.46 -6.10
C ASN A 199 16.52 -7.95 -6.26
N GLY A 200 15.86 -7.07 -5.52
CA GLY A 200 16.12 -5.63 -5.58
C GLY A 200 17.57 -5.22 -5.22
N HIS A 201 18.30 -6.09 -4.54
CA HIS A 201 19.72 -5.94 -4.23
C HIS A 201 20.66 -6.29 -5.41
N ILE A 202 20.14 -6.97 -6.44
CA ILE A 202 20.93 -7.33 -7.62
C ILE A 202 21.06 -6.10 -8.53
N PRO A 203 22.29 -5.72 -8.93
CA PRO A 203 22.49 -4.56 -9.79
C PRO A 203 21.65 -4.63 -11.08
N GLY A 204 20.99 -3.51 -11.41
CA GLY A 204 20.17 -3.39 -12.62
C GLY A 204 18.70 -3.83 -12.46
N ARG A 205 18.32 -4.65 -11.46
CA ARG A 205 16.93 -5.13 -11.34
C ARG A 205 15.93 -4.01 -11.04
N VAL A 206 16.30 -3.06 -10.18
CA VAL A 206 15.44 -1.89 -9.90
C VAL A 206 15.28 -1.00 -11.13
N ALA A 207 16.36 -0.80 -11.90
CA ALA A 207 16.32 -0.04 -13.16
C ALA A 207 15.42 -0.73 -14.18
N LEU A 208 15.59 -2.05 -14.38
CA LEU A 208 14.76 -2.86 -15.27
C LEU A 208 13.27 -2.74 -14.93
N LEU A 209 12.92 -2.83 -13.64
CA LEU A 209 11.54 -2.62 -13.20
C LEU A 209 11.05 -1.21 -13.52
N GLY A 210 11.86 -0.19 -13.25
CA GLY A 210 11.53 1.21 -13.55
C GLY A 210 11.26 1.44 -15.04
N GLU A 211 12.08 0.88 -15.91
CA GLU A 211 11.92 0.94 -17.37
C GLU A 211 10.64 0.23 -17.84
N THR A 212 10.30 -0.89 -17.20
CA THR A 212 9.07 -1.65 -17.50
C THR A 212 7.81 -0.89 -17.07
N VAL A 213 7.83 -0.28 -15.86
CA VAL A 213 6.64 0.38 -15.28
C VAL A 213 6.40 1.77 -15.86
N ALA A 214 7.47 2.52 -16.18
CA ALA A 214 7.35 3.91 -16.58
C ALA A 214 6.41 4.18 -17.80
N PRO A 215 6.36 3.33 -18.84
CA PRO A 215 5.42 3.52 -19.95
C PRO A 215 3.94 3.31 -19.55
N ILE A 216 3.68 2.52 -18.51
CA ILE A 216 2.33 2.11 -18.08
C ILE A 216 1.67 3.20 -17.24
N VAL A 217 2.44 3.94 -16.44
CA VAL A 217 1.92 4.94 -15.49
C VAL A 217 1.94 6.37 -16.04
N ARG A 218 2.52 6.57 -17.21
CA ARG A 218 2.48 7.85 -17.96
C ARG A 218 1.16 7.95 -18.73
#